data_3569d5749a91dee9439c608847cae210
#
_entry.id   3569d5749a91dee9439c608847cae210
#
_cell.length_a   1.000
_cell.length_b   1.000
_cell.length_c   1.000
_cell.angle_alpha   90.00
_cell.angle_beta   90.00
_cell.angle_gamma   90.00
#
_symmetry.space_group_name_H-M   'P 1'
#
loop_
_entity.id
_entity.type
_entity.pdbx_description
1 polymer ?
#
loop_
_entity_poly.entity_id
_entity_poly.type
_entity_poly.pdbx_seq_one_letter_code
_entity_poly.pdbx_strand_id
1 'polypeptide(L)'
;MTQESYLFHDSILANIQYGRPAASMAEVEEAARAAYIHDRIMEFPDGYDTIVGERGYRLSGGEKQRLAIARVLLHDPRILILDEATSALDTASEREVQKALDTLMGSRTTIAIAHRLSTIVSADVINVISAGHVVESGTHRSLLSQGGVYASLYQEQFEGGKVQWRCPDGDIMADGTIRHRETQPA
;
A
#
# COMPACT_ATOMS: atom_id res chain seq x y z
N MET A 1 17.72 7.40 -0.02
CA MET A 1 17.18 7.10 -1.36
C MET A 1 15.75 7.58 -1.35
N THR A 2 15.39 8.56 -2.14
CA THR A 2 14.00 9.00 -2.31
C THR A 2 13.31 7.96 -3.17
N GLN A 3 12.41 7.18 -2.59
CA GLN A 3 11.61 6.19 -3.32
C GLN A 3 10.44 6.91 -4.00
N GLU A 4 10.74 7.65 -5.04
CA GLU A 4 9.70 8.24 -5.89
C GLU A 4 9.30 7.20 -6.94
N SER A 5 7.98 6.98 -7.07
CA SER A 5 7.43 6.18 -8.16
C SER A 5 7.82 6.81 -9.49
N TYR A 6 8.75 6.18 -10.21
CA TYR A 6 9.26 6.72 -11.47
C TYR A 6 8.21 6.58 -12.58
N LEU A 7 7.94 7.69 -13.25
CA LEU A 7 7.12 7.75 -14.46
C LEU A 7 7.98 8.17 -15.64
N PHE A 8 7.83 7.44 -16.74
CA PHE A 8 8.44 7.82 -18.00
C PHE A 8 7.79 9.08 -18.56
N HIS A 9 8.56 9.89 -19.27
CA HIS A 9 8.02 11.03 -20.01
C HIS A 9 7.26 10.51 -21.24
N ASP A 10 6.02 10.09 -21.03
CA ASP A 10 5.15 9.48 -22.03
C ASP A 10 3.69 9.60 -21.59
N SER A 11 2.75 9.09 -22.38
CA SER A 11 1.33 9.07 -22.02
C SER A 11 1.07 8.21 -20.78
N ILE A 12 -0.04 8.48 -20.09
CA ILE A 12 -0.50 7.62 -18.99
C ILE A 12 -0.71 6.20 -19.47
N LEU A 13 -1.30 6.03 -20.67
CA LEU A 13 -1.47 4.72 -21.33
C LEU A 13 -0.15 3.96 -21.41
N ALA A 14 0.87 4.57 -22.02
CA ALA A 14 2.18 3.95 -22.20
C ALA A 14 2.85 3.63 -20.86
N ASN A 15 2.70 4.51 -19.87
CA ASN A 15 3.20 4.27 -18.52
C ASN A 15 2.58 3.04 -17.85
N ILE A 16 1.26 2.81 -18.01
CA ILE A 16 0.59 1.62 -17.46
C ILE A 16 0.95 0.37 -18.29
N GLN A 17 0.91 0.48 -19.63
CA GLN A 17 1.25 -0.61 -20.56
C GLN A 17 2.70 -1.08 -20.44
N TYR A 18 3.58 -0.31 -19.81
CA TYR A 18 4.94 -0.77 -19.50
C TYR A 18 4.94 -2.10 -18.71
N GLY A 19 3.93 -2.35 -17.89
CA GLY A 19 3.75 -3.63 -17.20
C GLY A 19 3.47 -4.82 -18.14
N ARG A 20 2.75 -4.56 -19.23
CA ARG A 20 2.44 -5.54 -20.30
C ARG A 20 2.16 -4.81 -21.62
N PRO A 21 3.18 -4.66 -22.50
CA PRO A 21 3.08 -3.85 -23.72
C PRO A 21 1.99 -4.28 -24.70
N ALA A 22 1.60 -5.57 -24.70
CA ALA A 22 0.55 -6.10 -25.56
C ALA A 22 -0.87 -6.00 -24.97
N ALA A 23 -1.04 -5.34 -23.82
CA ALA A 23 -2.34 -5.20 -23.20
C ALA A 23 -3.27 -4.30 -24.02
N SER A 24 -4.53 -4.70 -24.13
CA SER A 24 -5.59 -3.90 -24.73
C SER A 24 -5.94 -2.70 -23.84
N MET A 25 -6.60 -1.70 -24.44
CA MET A 25 -7.12 -0.55 -23.70
C MET A 25 -8.07 -0.97 -22.57
N ALA A 26 -8.92 -1.97 -22.79
CA ALA A 26 -9.85 -2.47 -21.78
C ALA A 26 -9.12 -3.04 -20.54
N GLU A 27 -8.03 -3.80 -20.77
CA GLU A 27 -7.20 -4.32 -19.67
C GLU A 27 -6.46 -3.20 -18.89
N VAL A 28 -6.02 -2.17 -19.62
CA VAL A 28 -5.41 -0.99 -18.99
C VAL A 28 -6.43 -0.23 -18.12
N GLU A 29 -7.64 -0.03 -18.63
CA GLU A 29 -8.71 0.60 -17.86
C GLU A 29 -9.10 -0.21 -16.62
N GLU A 30 -9.20 -1.53 -16.74
CA GLU A 30 -9.46 -2.43 -15.62
C GLU A 30 -8.39 -2.30 -14.53
N ALA A 31 -7.11 -2.33 -14.92
CA ALA A 31 -5.99 -2.14 -14.00
C ALA A 31 -6.01 -0.74 -13.33
N ALA A 32 -6.37 0.31 -14.10
CA ALA A 32 -6.48 1.66 -13.57
C ALA A 32 -7.65 1.81 -12.59
N ARG A 33 -8.79 1.14 -12.84
CA ARG A 33 -9.93 1.10 -11.91
C ARG A 33 -9.56 0.37 -10.62
N ALA A 34 -8.91 -0.78 -10.74
CA ALA A 34 -8.44 -1.54 -9.58
C ALA A 34 -7.40 -0.79 -8.74
N ALA A 35 -6.63 0.11 -9.36
CA ALA A 35 -5.70 1.02 -8.69
C ALA A 35 -6.34 2.34 -8.22
N TYR A 36 -7.65 2.54 -8.35
CA TYR A 36 -8.37 3.75 -7.97
C TYR A 36 -7.83 5.04 -8.62
N ILE A 37 -7.38 4.97 -9.90
CA ILE A 37 -6.83 6.12 -10.63
C ILE A 37 -7.61 6.44 -11.91
N HIS A 38 -8.47 5.53 -12.39
CA HIS A 38 -9.22 5.70 -13.64
C HIS A 38 -10.01 7.00 -13.70
N ASP A 39 -10.83 7.28 -12.68
CA ASP A 39 -11.71 8.44 -12.66
C ASP A 39 -10.88 9.74 -12.72
N ARG A 40 -9.76 9.76 -12.01
CA ARG A 40 -8.82 10.88 -12.07
C ARG A 40 -8.17 11.05 -13.45
N ILE A 41 -7.85 9.95 -14.14
CA ILE A 41 -7.33 10.00 -15.52
C ILE A 41 -8.37 10.63 -16.45
N MET A 42 -9.64 10.29 -16.29
CA MET A 42 -10.73 10.83 -17.10
C MET A 42 -11.02 12.34 -16.87
N GLU A 43 -10.53 12.91 -15.78
CA GLU A 43 -10.60 14.36 -15.53
C GLU A 43 -9.56 15.17 -16.34
N PHE A 44 -8.51 14.52 -16.87
CA PHE A 44 -7.54 15.20 -17.71
C PHE A 44 -8.10 15.44 -19.12
N PRO A 45 -7.78 16.57 -19.77
CA PRO A 45 -8.29 16.89 -21.10
C PRO A 45 -8.05 15.78 -22.14
N ASP A 46 -6.87 15.13 -22.08
CA ASP A 46 -6.46 14.09 -23.01
C ASP A 46 -6.62 12.68 -22.43
N GLY A 47 -7.25 12.53 -21.24
CA GLY A 47 -7.47 11.25 -20.60
C GLY A 47 -6.20 10.41 -20.51
N TYR A 48 -6.25 9.20 -21.04
CA TYR A 48 -5.09 8.27 -21.06
C TYR A 48 -3.94 8.72 -21.97
N ASP A 49 -4.17 9.61 -22.93
CA ASP A 49 -3.14 10.15 -23.81
C ASP A 49 -2.39 11.34 -23.17
N THR A 50 -2.78 11.76 -21.97
CA THR A 50 -2.12 12.80 -21.21
C THR A 50 -0.64 12.47 -20.98
N ILE A 51 0.27 13.32 -21.45
CA ILE A 51 1.71 13.17 -21.25
C ILE A 51 2.07 13.53 -19.81
N VAL A 52 2.76 12.61 -19.13
CA VAL A 52 3.21 12.76 -17.73
C VAL A 52 4.74 12.64 -17.63
N GLY A 53 5.30 12.79 -16.44
CA GLY A 53 6.74 12.75 -16.20
C GLY A 53 7.36 14.14 -16.07
N GLU A 54 8.71 14.25 -16.13
CA GLU A 54 9.44 15.49 -15.79
C GLU A 54 9.02 16.72 -16.61
N ARG A 55 8.62 16.53 -17.87
CA ARG A 55 8.24 17.61 -18.81
C ARG A 55 6.76 17.58 -19.17
N GLY A 56 5.98 16.69 -18.56
CA GLY A 56 4.55 16.57 -18.79
C GLY A 56 3.71 17.08 -17.64
N TYR A 57 2.47 16.60 -17.57
CA TYR A 57 1.54 16.96 -16.51
C TYR A 57 2.08 16.53 -15.13
N ARG A 58 1.99 17.43 -14.14
CA ARG A 58 2.45 17.12 -12.78
C ARG A 58 1.37 16.38 -12.03
N LEU A 59 1.68 15.13 -11.70
CA LEU A 59 0.87 14.30 -10.82
C LEU A 59 1.30 14.46 -9.37
N SER A 60 0.35 14.38 -8.45
CA SER A 60 0.62 14.28 -7.01
C SER A 60 1.37 12.97 -6.68
N GLY A 61 1.98 12.90 -5.51
CA GLY A 61 2.66 11.68 -5.05
C GLY A 61 1.74 10.46 -5.03
N GLY A 62 0.49 10.63 -4.56
CA GLY A 62 -0.52 9.58 -4.53
C GLY A 62 -0.98 9.13 -5.92
N GLU A 63 -1.13 10.05 -6.87
CA GLU A 63 -1.46 9.72 -8.26
C GLU A 63 -0.34 8.93 -8.93
N LYS A 64 0.92 9.35 -8.75
CA LYS A 64 2.10 8.61 -9.26
C LYS A 64 2.15 7.20 -8.69
N GLN A 65 1.88 7.05 -7.41
CA GLN A 65 1.91 5.76 -6.74
C GLN A 65 0.79 4.83 -7.25
N ARG A 66 -0.43 5.35 -7.43
CA ARG A 66 -1.54 4.57 -7.99
C ARG A 66 -1.29 4.17 -9.45
N LEU A 67 -0.65 5.03 -10.26
CA LEU A 67 -0.20 4.64 -11.61
C LEU A 67 0.84 3.52 -11.57
N ALA A 68 1.77 3.56 -10.64
CA ALA A 68 2.74 2.47 -10.44
C ALA A 68 2.03 1.17 -10.01
N ILE A 69 1.02 1.25 -9.14
CA ILE A 69 0.20 0.10 -8.75
C ILE A 69 -0.58 -0.45 -9.94
N ALA A 70 -1.20 0.40 -10.77
CA ALA A 70 -1.90 -0.02 -12.00
C ALA A 70 -0.97 -0.79 -12.95
N ARG A 71 0.28 -0.32 -13.10
CA ARG A 71 1.32 -1.01 -13.88
C ARG A 71 1.58 -2.43 -13.35
N VAL A 72 1.68 -2.59 -12.03
CA VAL A 72 1.92 -3.89 -11.38
C VAL A 72 0.70 -4.79 -11.49
N LEU A 73 -0.52 -4.25 -11.32
CA LEU A 73 -1.77 -4.99 -11.52
C LEU A 73 -1.90 -5.52 -12.94
N LEU A 74 -1.57 -4.70 -13.95
CA LEU A 74 -1.58 -5.11 -15.36
C LEU A 74 -0.54 -6.20 -15.66
N HIS A 75 0.62 -6.14 -14.99
CA HIS A 75 1.69 -7.15 -15.12
C HIS A 75 1.30 -8.48 -14.47
N ASP A 76 0.48 -8.45 -13.42
CA ASP A 76 -0.05 -9.58 -12.66
C ASP A 76 1.03 -10.57 -12.15
N PRO A 77 2.01 -10.11 -11.36
CA PRO A 77 3.04 -10.99 -10.80
C PRO A 77 2.47 -11.88 -9.70
N ARG A 78 3.01 -13.09 -9.54
CA ARG A 78 2.64 -14.01 -8.45
C ARG A 78 3.27 -13.66 -7.10
N ILE A 79 4.41 -12.98 -7.13
CA ILE A 79 5.17 -12.57 -5.94
C ILE A 79 5.36 -11.06 -6.00
N LEU A 80 5.04 -10.38 -4.90
CA LEU A 80 5.24 -8.95 -4.72
C LEU A 80 6.33 -8.70 -3.69
N ILE A 81 7.18 -7.72 -3.98
CA ILE A 81 8.11 -7.16 -2.99
C ILE A 81 7.74 -5.69 -2.83
N LEU A 82 7.27 -5.33 -1.64
CA LEU A 82 6.89 -3.97 -1.29
C LEU A 82 7.92 -3.37 -0.34
N ASP A 83 8.55 -2.28 -0.76
CA ASP A 83 9.34 -1.43 0.10
C ASP A 83 8.51 -0.18 0.39
N GLU A 84 7.86 -0.17 1.55
CA GLU A 84 6.80 0.78 1.90
C GLU A 84 7.36 2.11 2.39
N ALA A 85 7.82 2.95 1.47
CA ALA A 85 8.10 4.35 1.76
C ALA A 85 6.93 5.25 1.31
N THR A 86 5.98 5.47 2.18
CA THR A 86 4.83 6.36 1.96
C THR A 86 4.95 7.65 2.78
N SER A 87 6.14 8.20 2.92
CA SER A 87 6.34 9.50 3.55
C SER A 87 5.83 10.61 2.65
N ALA A 88 4.85 11.39 3.14
CA ALA A 88 4.35 12.65 2.59
C ALA A 88 3.15 12.62 1.63
N LEU A 89 2.19 11.70 1.82
CA LEU A 89 0.88 11.82 1.19
C LEU A 89 -0.11 12.54 2.13
N ASP A 90 -1.04 13.31 1.53
CA ASP A 90 -2.20 13.78 2.27
C ASP A 90 -3.13 12.61 2.64
N THR A 91 -3.94 12.78 3.69
CA THR A 91 -4.78 11.71 4.25
C THR A 91 -5.78 11.11 3.25
N ALA A 92 -6.26 11.88 2.26
CA ALA A 92 -7.20 11.38 1.27
C ALA A 92 -6.49 10.49 0.25
N SER A 93 -5.38 10.99 -0.31
CA SER A 93 -4.52 10.21 -1.23
C SER A 93 -3.97 8.94 -0.57
N GLU A 94 -3.63 9.00 0.70
CA GLU A 94 -3.17 7.84 1.47
C GLU A 94 -4.20 6.71 1.53
N ARG A 95 -5.48 7.05 1.76
CA ARG A 95 -6.57 6.05 1.79
C ARG A 95 -6.78 5.37 0.45
N GLU A 96 -6.69 6.11 -0.65
CA GLU A 96 -6.85 5.54 -1.99
C GLU A 96 -5.68 4.65 -2.38
N VAL A 97 -4.45 5.06 -2.05
CA VAL A 97 -3.26 4.23 -2.23
C VAL A 97 -3.36 2.95 -1.40
N GLN A 98 -3.84 3.04 -0.15
CA GLN A 98 -4.00 1.85 0.69
C GLN A 98 -5.00 0.86 0.09
N LYS A 99 -6.17 1.31 -0.39
CA LYS A 99 -7.15 0.46 -1.07
C LYS A 99 -6.54 -0.23 -2.30
N ALA A 100 -5.76 0.51 -3.09
CA ALA A 100 -5.08 -0.04 -4.26
C ALA A 100 -4.04 -1.11 -3.86
N LEU A 101 -3.29 -0.89 -2.78
CA LEU A 101 -2.35 -1.88 -2.23
C LEU A 101 -3.07 -3.12 -1.71
N ASP A 102 -4.18 -2.96 -0.97
CA ASP A 102 -4.99 -4.07 -0.46
C ASP A 102 -5.51 -4.94 -1.63
N THR A 103 -5.98 -4.30 -2.71
CA THR A 103 -6.38 -4.98 -3.94
C THR A 103 -5.22 -5.73 -4.57
N LEU A 104 -4.03 -5.11 -4.62
CA LEU A 104 -2.84 -5.70 -5.21
C LEU A 104 -2.35 -6.91 -4.39
N MET A 105 -2.41 -6.86 -3.07
CA MET A 105 -1.92 -7.92 -2.18
C MET A 105 -2.86 -9.13 -2.08
N GLY A 106 -4.17 -8.93 -2.22
CA GLY A 106 -5.23 -9.86 -1.82
C GLY A 106 -5.17 -11.29 -2.39
N SER A 107 -4.42 -11.55 -3.47
CA SER A 107 -4.31 -12.88 -4.09
C SER A 107 -2.86 -13.31 -4.35
N ARG A 108 -1.88 -12.64 -3.74
CA ARG A 108 -0.46 -12.81 -4.08
C ARG A 108 0.39 -13.07 -2.86
N THR A 109 1.49 -13.80 -3.05
CA THR A 109 2.53 -13.88 -2.02
C THR A 109 3.24 -12.53 -1.95
N THR A 110 3.13 -11.86 -0.81
CA THR A 110 3.70 -10.53 -0.61
C THR A 110 4.80 -10.56 0.45
N ILE A 111 5.96 -10.01 0.11
CA ILE A 111 7.05 -9.72 1.04
C ILE A 111 7.09 -8.20 1.19
N ALA A 112 6.84 -7.68 2.39
CA ALA A 112 6.81 -6.26 2.64
C ALA A 112 7.84 -5.85 3.70
N ILE A 113 8.57 -4.75 3.43
CA ILE A 113 9.28 -4.02 4.46
C ILE A 113 8.26 -3.03 5.01
N ALA A 114 7.68 -3.36 6.15
CA ALA A 114 6.53 -2.66 6.67
C ALA A 114 6.92 -1.50 7.59
N HIS A 115 6.43 -0.32 7.29
CA HIS A 115 6.47 0.88 8.13
C HIS A 115 5.09 1.26 8.66
N ARG A 116 4.03 0.54 8.25
CA ARG A 116 2.65 0.77 8.68
C ARG A 116 2.17 -0.37 9.56
N LEU A 117 1.50 0.02 10.64
CA LEU A 117 0.93 -0.93 11.59
C LEU A 117 -0.06 -1.90 10.92
N SER A 118 -0.90 -1.40 10.00
CA SER A 118 -1.87 -2.22 9.28
C SER A 118 -1.23 -3.37 8.52
N THR A 119 -0.14 -3.12 7.80
CA THR A 119 0.61 -4.14 7.06
C THR A 119 1.22 -5.17 8.00
N ILE A 120 1.75 -4.73 9.15
CA ILE A 120 2.37 -5.61 10.14
C ILE A 120 1.32 -6.51 10.79
N VAL A 121 0.20 -5.94 11.25
CA VAL A 121 -0.85 -6.67 11.97
C VAL A 121 -1.55 -7.71 11.10
N SER A 122 -1.72 -7.44 9.80
CA SER A 122 -2.38 -8.33 8.83
C SER A 122 -1.45 -9.37 8.22
N ALA A 123 -0.14 -9.33 8.49
CA ALA A 123 0.81 -10.28 7.92
C ALA A 123 0.61 -11.69 8.52
N ASP A 124 0.67 -12.72 7.66
CA ASP A 124 0.64 -14.13 8.08
C ASP A 124 1.89 -14.50 8.88
N VAL A 125 3.03 -13.95 8.51
CA VAL A 125 4.33 -14.17 9.19
C VAL A 125 5.10 -12.84 9.23
N ILE A 126 5.58 -12.50 10.41
CA ILE A 126 6.47 -11.36 10.65
C ILE A 126 7.85 -11.92 10.99
N ASN A 127 8.87 -11.46 10.31
CA ASN A 127 10.27 -11.75 10.60
C ASN A 127 10.95 -10.49 11.13
N VAL A 128 11.46 -10.56 12.35
CA VAL A 128 12.25 -9.49 12.96
C VAL A 128 13.70 -9.71 12.63
N ILE A 129 14.34 -8.73 11.98
CA ILE A 129 15.72 -8.81 11.56
C ILE A 129 16.57 -7.90 12.44
N SER A 130 17.63 -8.45 13.04
CA SER A 130 18.62 -7.70 13.79
C SER A 130 20.03 -8.18 13.41
N ALA A 131 20.93 -7.24 13.14
CA ALA A 131 22.31 -7.52 12.73
C ALA A 131 22.43 -8.53 11.56
N GLY A 132 21.49 -8.48 10.60
CA GLY A 132 21.47 -9.36 9.43
C GLY A 132 20.90 -10.77 9.67
N HIS A 133 20.37 -11.06 10.86
CA HIS A 133 19.78 -12.35 11.21
C HIS A 133 18.31 -12.20 11.59
N VAL A 134 17.50 -13.22 11.28
CA VAL A 134 16.14 -13.32 11.79
C VAL A 134 16.22 -13.73 13.26
N VAL A 135 15.83 -12.83 14.17
CA VAL A 135 15.88 -13.04 15.62
C VAL A 135 14.55 -13.52 16.20
N GLU A 136 13.43 -13.14 15.56
CA GLU A 136 12.08 -13.58 15.92
C GLU A 136 11.28 -13.82 14.65
N SER A 137 10.35 -14.80 14.70
CA SER A 137 9.44 -15.10 13.59
C SER A 137 8.10 -15.58 14.15
N GLY A 138 7.00 -15.05 13.62
CA GLY A 138 5.66 -15.44 14.07
C GLY A 138 4.58 -14.48 13.58
N THR A 139 3.38 -14.63 14.11
CA THR A 139 2.26 -13.71 13.89
C THR A 139 2.37 -12.52 14.85
N HIS A 140 1.70 -11.42 14.52
CA HIS A 140 1.59 -10.25 15.40
C HIS A 140 1.26 -10.63 16.86
N ARG A 141 0.20 -11.43 17.05
CA ARG A 141 -0.25 -11.85 18.37
C ARG A 141 0.79 -12.69 19.10
N SER A 142 1.42 -13.67 18.42
CA SER A 142 2.41 -14.53 19.06
C SER A 142 3.66 -13.75 19.49
N LEU A 143 4.14 -12.84 18.65
CA LEU A 143 5.33 -12.04 18.94
C LEU A 143 5.09 -11.00 20.07
N LEU A 144 3.91 -10.41 20.15
CA LEU A 144 3.55 -9.56 21.29
C LEU A 144 3.54 -10.36 22.61
N SER A 145 2.97 -11.58 22.60
CA SER A 145 2.91 -12.41 23.81
C SER A 145 4.27 -12.90 24.29
N GLN A 146 5.26 -12.96 23.41
CA GLN A 146 6.64 -13.33 23.77
C GLN A 146 7.38 -12.20 24.51
N GLY A 147 6.95 -10.95 24.38
CA GLY A 147 7.58 -9.82 25.05
C GLY A 147 9.03 -9.52 24.59
N GLY A 148 9.37 -9.92 23.36
CA GLY A 148 10.72 -9.82 22.82
C GLY A 148 11.01 -8.51 22.09
N VAL A 149 11.91 -8.57 21.11
CA VAL A 149 12.34 -7.41 20.30
C VAL A 149 11.17 -6.80 19.55
N TYR A 150 10.30 -7.65 18.97
CA TYR A 150 9.10 -7.19 18.28
C TYR A 150 8.19 -6.38 19.20
N ALA A 151 7.90 -6.89 20.39
CA ALA A 151 7.04 -6.23 21.35
C ALA A 151 7.60 -4.86 21.76
N SER A 152 8.92 -4.77 21.98
CA SER A 152 9.60 -3.51 22.30
C SER A 152 9.50 -2.50 21.16
N LEU A 153 9.77 -2.93 19.91
CA LEU A 153 9.64 -2.06 18.71
C LEU A 153 8.20 -1.60 18.50
N TYR A 154 7.24 -2.49 18.73
CA TYR A 154 5.83 -2.16 18.63
C TYR A 154 5.42 -1.10 19.65
N GLN A 155 5.84 -1.25 20.90
CA GLN A 155 5.59 -0.29 21.98
C GLN A 155 6.23 1.07 21.68
N GLU A 156 7.50 1.12 21.27
CA GLU A 156 8.20 2.36 20.93
C GLU A 156 7.52 3.13 19.79
N GLN A 157 7.07 2.44 18.74
CA GLN A 157 6.43 3.10 17.61
C GLN A 157 5.00 3.53 17.86
N PHE A 158 4.28 2.89 18.80
CA PHE A 158 2.84 3.00 18.95
C PHE A 158 2.37 3.34 20.37
N GLU A 159 3.27 3.54 21.36
CA GLU A 159 2.95 4.05 22.69
C GLU A 159 2.58 5.54 22.66
N GLY A 160 1.32 5.80 22.42
CA GLY A 160 0.75 7.15 22.49
C GLY A 160 -0.74 7.19 22.84
N GLY A 161 -1.34 6.06 23.25
CA GLY A 161 -2.73 6.01 23.75
C GLY A 161 -3.82 6.44 22.76
N LYS A 162 -3.48 6.63 21.48
CA LYS A 162 -4.44 6.98 20.43
C LYS A 162 -4.86 5.74 19.65
N VAL A 163 -6.16 5.63 19.33
CA VAL A 163 -6.67 4.67 18.36
C VAL A 163 -5.87 4.83 17.07
N GLN A 164 -5.04 3.85 16.74
CA GLN A 164 -4.14 3.94 15.61
C GLN A 164 -4.71 3.34 14.34
N TRP A 165 -5.68 2.44 14.49
CA TRP A 165 -6.30 1.79 13.36
C TRP A 165 -7.76 1.46 13.61
N ARG A 166 -8.63 1.75 12.61
CA ARG A 166 -10.03 1.34 12.58
C ARG A 166 -10.19 0.21 11.59
N CYS A 167 -10.50 -1.00 12.07
CA CYS A 167 -10.84 -2.13 11.23
C CYS A 167 -12.34 -2.44 11.31
N PRO A 168 -12.88 -3.28 10.41
CA PRO A 168 -14.28 -3.66 10.45
C PRO A 168 -14.70 -4.28 11.79
N ASP A 169 -13.80 -4.98 12.45
CA ASP A 169 -14.04 -5.71 13.70
C ASP A 169 -13.82 -4.87 14.97
N GLY A 170 -13.35 -3.63 14.85
CA GLY A 170 -13.12 -2.74 16.00
C GLY A 170 -11.95 -1.78 15.84
N ASP A 171 -11.59 -1.10 16.90
CA ASP A 171 -10.46 -0.18 16.95
C ASP A 171 -9.26 -0.90 17.60
N ILE A 172 -8.11 -0.92 16.93
CA ILE A 172 -6.87 -1.45 17.48
C ILE A 172 -6.24 -0.36 18.35
N MET A 173 -6.04 -0.69 19.62
CA MET A 173 -5.41 0.19 20.58
C MET A 173 -3.88 0.06 20.52
N ALA A 174 -3.16 1.03 21.07
CA ALA A 174 -1.69 1.04 21.09
C ALA A 174 -1.07 -0.18 21.82
N ASP A 175 -1.82 -0.79 22.73
CA ASP A 175 -1.42 -2.03 23.43
C ASP A 175 -1.70 -3.32 22.64
N GLY A 176 -2.13 -3.20 21.38
CA GLY A 176 -2.49 -4.33 20.51
C GLY A 176 -3.84 -4.95 20.81
N THR A 177 -4.60 -4.43 21.76
CA THR A 177 -5.96 -4.90 22.03
C THR A 177 -6.94 -4.40 20.97
N ILE A 178 -7.94 -5.21 20.64
CA ILE A 178 -9.04 -4.81 19.77
C ILE A 178 -10.21 -4.40 20.67
N ARG A 179 -10.59 -3.13 20.61
CA ARG A 179 -11.81 -2.65 21.24
C ARG A 179 -12.96 -2.79 20.23
N HIS A 180 -13.78 -3.81 20.40
CA HIS A 180 -14.98 -3.98 19.59
C HIS A 180 -15.93 -2.79 19.78
N ARG A 181 -16.50 -2.29 18.69
CA ARG A 181 -17.56 -1.27 18.79
C ARG A 181 -18.80 -1.95 19.31
N GLU A 182 -19.34 -1.47 20.42
CA GLU A 182 -20.68 -1.84 20.84
C GLU A 182 -21.66 -1.39 19.75
N THR A 183 -22.32 -2.35 19.12
CA THR A 183 -23.49 -2.10 18.27
C THR A 183 -24.54 -1.46 19.16
N GLN A 184 -24.78 -0.15 19.00
CA GLN A 184 -25.97 0.47 19.60
C GLN A 184 -27.19 -0.27 19.03
N PRO A 185 -28.06 -0.81 19.89
CA PRO A 185 -29.33 -1.35 19.42
C PRO A 185 -30.17 -0.21 18.86
N ALA A 186 -30.82 -0.47 17.74
CA ALA A 186 -31.71 0.44 17.02
C ALA A 186 -32.93 0.85 17.86
#